data_42d098dcb8da4ddfb7a7f11d7ef3c4ec
#
_entry.id   42d098dcb8da4ddfb7a7f11d7ef3c4ec
#
_cell.length_a   1.000
_cell.length_b   1.000
_cell.length_c   1.000
_cell.angle_alpha   90.00
_cell.angle_beta   90.00
_cell.angle_gamma   90.00
#
_symmetry.space_group_name_H-M   'P 1'
#
loop_
_entity.id
_entity.type
_entity.pdbx_description
1 polymer ?
#
loop_
_entity_poly.entity_id
_entity_poly.type
_entity_poly.pdbx_seq_one_letter_code
_entity_poly.pdbx_strand_id
1 'polypeptide(L)'
;MTKAALLYLSTSEGFKNFLTRFQSFNNVTHRFVAGEEIAEAVAAIRELNRKGISATCDHLGESITAEEETRKEVEEYKRVLDAIEQHRLDSNISVKLTQLGLDISYDLCYENTRALVEAAKRYQNFVRIDMEDSPRTDSTLDIFKRLRREFDNVGIVIQSYLYRSEKDVEELLKMGARIRLCKGAYKEPESVAFPRKADVDANYVKLMKVLLSSGIYHGLATHDEKMIAAAKQYVAENQISRDSFEFQMLFGIRRDLQERLVKEGYRMRVYVPYGQSWYPYFMRRLAERPANVWFVLKNMMRG
;
A
#
# COMPACT_ATOMS: atom_id res chain seq x y z
N MET A 1 -0.70 15.62 -20.93
CA MET A 1 -1.78 14.59 -20.79
C MET A 1 -2.51 14.85 -19.49
N THR A 2 -3.84 14.79 -19.50
CA THR A 2 -4.64 14.94 -18.29
C THR A 2 -4.64 13.65 -17.46
N LYS A 3 -4.88 13.76 -16.13
CA LYS A 3 -5.01 12.57 -15.24
C LYS A 3 -6.04 11.57 -15.80
N ALA A 4 -7.17 12.05 -16.31
CA ALA A 4 -8.22 11.21 -16.89
C ALA A 4 -7.74 10.43 -18.13
N ALA A 5 -6.97 11.03 -19.02
CA ALA A 5 -6.42 10.35 -20.19
C ALA A 5 -5.43 9.24 -19.81
N LEU A 6 -4.58 9.47 -18.80
CA LEU A 6 -3.66 8.44 -18.30
C LEU A 6 -4.39 7.27 -17.65
N LEU A 7 -5.45 7.54 -16.89
CA LEU A 7 -6.28 6.49 -16.29
C LEU A 7 -7.07 5.70 -17.34
N TYR A 8 -7.56 6.36 -18.41
CA TYR A 8 -8.17 5.66 -19.54
C TYR A 8 -7.17 4.76 -20.27
N LEU A 9 -5.96 5.24 -20.50
CA LEU A 9 -4.90 4.46 -21.15
C LEU A 9 -4.39 3.30 -20.27
N SER A 10 -4.62 3.33 -18.95
CA SER A 10 -4.17 2.26 -18.04
C SER A 10 -4.84 0.91 -18.30
N THR A 11 -5.98 0.87 -18.99
CA THR A 11 -6.71 -0.33 -19.36
C THR A 11 -6.45 -0.78 -20.81
N SER A 12 -5.65 -0.02 -21.59
CA SER A 12 -5.39 -0.29 -23.01
C SER A 12 -4.19 -1.22 -23.20
N GLU A 13 -4.46 -2.48 -23.56
CA GLU A 13 -3.41 -3.45 -23.92
C GLU A 13 -2.58 -3.02 -25.14
N GLY A 14 -3.21 -2.42 -26.14
CA GLY A 14 -2.52 -1.90 -27.32
C GLY A 14 -1.50 -0.82 -26.94
N PHE A 15 -1.84 0.07 -26.02
CA PHE A 15 -0.92 1.11 -25.55
C PHE A 15 0.18 0.52 -24.64
N LYS A 16 -0.12 -0.47 -23.80
CA LYS A 16 0.87 -1.24 -23.07
C LYS A 16 1.92 -1.84 -24.01
N ASN A 17 1.46 -2.59 -25.01
CA ASN A 17 2.33 -3.26 -25.98
C ASN A 17 3.16 -2.27 -26.82
N PHE A 18 2.63 -1.09 -27.10
CA PHE A 18 3.39 -0.02 -27.75
C PHE A 18 4.51 0.49 -26.84
N LEU A 19 4.22 0.78 -25.58
CA LEU A 19 5.20 1.31 -24.63
C LEU A 19 6.31 0.30 -24.28
N THR A 20 5.98 -0.98 -24.14
CA THR A 20 6.94 -2.04 -23.77
C THR A 20 7.97 -2.34 -24.87
N ARG A 21 7.76 -1.87 -26.11
CA ARG A 21 8.76 -1.96 -27.18
C ARG A 21 9.99 -1.06 -26.95
N PHE A 22 9.87 -0.07 -26.06
CA PHE A 22 10.98 0.84 -25.76
C PHE A 22 11.75 0.36 -24.54
N GLN A 23 13.01 0.01 -24.69
CA GLN A 23 13.88 -0.43 -23.59
C GLN A 23 14.01 0.62 -22.49
N SER A 24 14.01 1.90 -22.85
CA SER A 24 13.97 3.03 -21.91
C SER A 24 12.72 3.09 -21.07
N PHE A 25 11.58 2.58 -21.57
CA PHE A 25 10.35 2.47 -20.80
C PHE A 25 10.43 1.38 -19.72
N ASN A 26 11.03 0.24 -20.04
CA ASN A 26 11.27 -0.84 -19.07
C ASN A 26 12.17 -0.35 -17.92
N ASN A 27 13.20 0.42 -18.19
CA ASN A 27 14.05 1.02 -17.16
C ASN A 27 13.30 2.00 -16.25
N VAL A 28 12.27 2.67 -16.78
CA VAL A 28 11.43 3.59 -15.99
C VAL A 28 10.41 2.82 -15.14
N THR A 29 9.86 1.71 -15.63
CA THR A 29 8.93 0.89 -14.84
C THR A 29 9.61 0.26 -13.63
N HIS A 30 10.83 -0.22 -13.75
CA HIS A 30 11.65 -0.75 -12.64
C HIS A 30 11.95 0.29 -11.54
N ARG A 31 11.69 1.58 -11.79
CA ARG A 31 11.75 2.60 -10.75
C ARG A 31 10.59 2.49 -9.75
N PHE A 32 9.41 2.04 -10.19
CA PHE A 32 8.18 2.03 -9.41
C PHE A 32 7.66 0.63 -9.08
N VAL A 33 8.15 -0.37 -9.80
CA VAL A 33 7.81 -1.80 -9.63
C VAL A 33 9.12 -2.57 -9.51
N ALA A 34 9.21 -3.47 -8.55
CA ALA A 34 10.46 -4.18 -8.26
C ALA A 34 10.86 -5.20 -9.36
N GLY A 35 9.90 -5.58 -10.19
CA GLY A 35 10.04 -6.56 -11.28
C GLY A 35 8.79 -7.40 -11.43
N GLU A 36 8.86 -8.46 -12.21
CA GLU A 36 7.73 -9.37 -12.45
C GLU A 36 7.80 -10.63 -11.58
N GLU A 37 8.99 -10.99 -11.11
CA GLU A 37 9.26 -12.23 -10.38
C GLU A 37 9.59 -11.99 -8.91
N ILE A 38 9.29 -12.98 -8.04
CA ILE A 38 9.59 -12.92 -6.59
C ILE A 38 11.07 -12.62 -6.33
N ALA A 39 11.97 -13.19 -7.13
CA ALA A 39 13.42 -12.99 -6.97
C ALA A 39 13.83 -11.51 -7.09
N GLU A 40 13.18 -10.76 -7.99
CA GLU A 40 13.42 -9.32 -8.16
C GLU A 40 12.87 -8.53 -6.97
N ALA A 41 11.68 -8.88 -6.46
CA ALA A 41 11.13 -8.31 -5.24
C ALA A 41 12.05 -8.56 -4.03
N VAL A 42 12.56 -9.78 -3.86
CA VAL A 42 13.55 -10.15 -2.82
C VAL A 42 14.80 -9.29 -2.92
N ALA A 43 15.35 -9.10 -4.13
CA ALA A 43 16.53 -8.26 -4.33
C ALA A 43 16.27 -6.80 -3.95
N ALA A 44 15.11 -6.23 -4.37
CA ALA A 44 14.71 -4.87 -4.05
C ALA A 44 14.50 -4.67 -2.53
N ILE A 45 13.83 -5.60 -1.87
CA ILE A 45 13.59 -5.56 -0.42
C ILE A 45 14.91 -5.66 0.34
N ARG A 46 15.81 -6.56 -0.06
CA ARG A 46 17.14 -6.69 0.56
C ARG A 46 17.94 -5.39 0.49
N GLU A 47 17.87 -4.68 -0.63
CA GLU A 47 18.53 -3.39 -0.79
C GLU A 47 17.94 -2.30 0.13
N LEU A 48 16.61 -2.30 0.33
CA LEU A 48 15.96 -1.42 1.29
C LEU A 48 16.38 -1.77 2.73
N ASN A 49 16.40 -3.05 3.09
CA ASN A 49 16.78 -3.50 4.43
C ASN A 49 18.23 -3.14 4.78
N ARG A 50 19.17 -3.18 3.81
CA ARG A 50 20.54 -2.69 4.01
C ARG A 50 20.62 -1.22 4.39
N LYS A 51 19.60 -0.42 4.01
CA LYS A 51 19.47 1.00 4.35
C LYS A 51 18.68 1.25 5.63
N GLY A 52 18.32 0.21 6.37
CA GLY A 52 17.47 0.30 7.57
C GLY A 52 16.01 0.60 7.26
N ILE A 53 15.54 0.29 6.05
CA ILE A 53 14.17 0.50 5.59
C ILE A 53 13.46 -0.85 5.52
N SER A 54 12.37 -1.00 6.28
CA SER A 54 11.48 -2.16 6.19
C SER A 54 10.68 -2.14 4.89
N ALA A 55 10.14 -3.29 4.48
CA ALA A 55 9.31 -3.37 3.29
C ALA A 55 7.92 -3.95 3.56
N THR A 56 7.00 -3.69 2.66
CA THR A 56 5.75 -4.44 2.49
C THR A 56 5.71 -4.91 1.04
N CYS A 57 5.62 -6.23 0.83
CA CYS A 57 5.54 -6.81 -0.50
C CYS A 57 4.08 -6.92 -0.95
N ASP A 58 3.77 -6.51 -2.17
CA ASP A 58 2.45 -6.57 -2.80
C ASP A 58 2.58 -7.22 -4.18
N HIS A 59 1.88 -8.33 -4.38
CA HIS A 59 1.75 -8.93 -5.71
C HIS A 59 0.67 -8.19 -6.49
N LEU A 60 1.04 -7.63 -7.64
CA LEU A 60 0.16 -6.79 -8.44
C LEU A 60 -0.90 -7.61 -9.17
N GLY A 61 -2.13 -7.42 -8.78
CA GLY A 61 -3.35 -7.93 -9.37
C GLY A 61 -4.54 -7.19 -8.79
N GLU A 62 -5.64 -7.12 -9.52
CA GLU A 62 -6.87 -6.46 -9.06
C GLU A 62 -8.07 -7.09 -9.76
N SER A 63 -9.24 -7.09 -9.08
CA SER A 63 -10.54 -7.43 -9.67
C SER A 63 -10.55 -8.79 -10.37
N ILE A 64 -10.05 -9.82 -9.71
CA ILE A 64 -10.10 -11.21 -10.19
C ILE A 64 -11.56 -11.68 -10.18
N THR A 65 -11.98 -12.33 -11.26
CA THR A 65 -13.37 -12.78 -11.47
C THR A 65 -13.53 -14.30 -11.49
N ALA A 66 -12.44 -15.05 -11.48
CA ALA A 66 -12.44 -16.50 -11.46
C ALA A 66 -11.88 -17.05 -10.14
N GLU A 67 -12.60 -17.97 -9.51
CA GLU A 67 -12.20 -18.57 -8.23
C GLU A 67 -10.83 -19.25 -8.30
N GLU A 68 -10.52 -19.95 -9.41
CA GLU A 68 -9.22 -20.59 -9.60
C GLU A 68 -8.06 -19.60 -9.61
N GLU A 69 -8.27 -18.39 -10.15
CA GLU A 69 -7.26 -17.35 -10.14
C GLU A 69 -7.00 -16.81 -8.74
N THR A 70 -8.05 -16.68 -7.91
CA THR A 70 -7.88 -16.27 -6.50
C THR A 70 -7.06 -17.28 -5.70
N ARG A 71 -7.22 -18.56 -5.99
CA ARG A 71 -6.41 -19.63 -5.36
C ARG A 71 -4.94 -19.53 -5.78
N LYS A 72 -4.66 -19.20 -7.05
CA LYS A 72 -3.29 -18.96 -7.53
C LYS A 72 -2.66 -17.77 -6.80
N GLU A 73 -3.43 -16.71 -6.56
CA GLU A 73 -2.96 -15.55 -5.78
C GLU A 73 -2.63 -15.91 -4.33
N VAL A 74 -3.45 -16.73 -3.69
CA VAL A 74 -3.17 -17.22 -2.33
C VAL A 74 -1.85 -18.00 -2.31
N GLU A 75 -1.62 -18.87 -3.27
CA GLU A 75 -0.36 -19.64 -3.36
C GLU A 75 0.83 -18.73 -3.69
N GLU A 76 0.64 -17.69 -4.52
CA GLU A 76 1.68 -16.71 -4.79
C GLU A 76 2.09 -15.95 -3.52
N TYR A 77 1.13 -15.45 -2.74
CA TYR A 77 1.43 -14.80 -1.46
C TYR A 77 2.08 -15.74 -0.43
N LYS A 78 1.74 -17.04 -0.41
CA LYS A 78 2.45 -18.01 0.41
C LYS A 78 3.90 -18.15 -0.01
N ARG A 79 4.19 -18.22 -1.33
CA ARG A 79 5.57 -18.22 -1.85
C ARG A 79 6.33 -16.94 -1.49
N VAL A 80 5.66 -15.78 -1.46
CA VAL A 80 6.25 -14.53 -0.98
C VAL A 80 6.63 -14.64 0.50
N LEU A 81 5.74 -15.16 1.34
CA LEU A 81 6.02 -15.37 2.76
C LEU A 81 7.20 -16.34 2.99
N ASP A 82 7.24 -17.43 2.21
CA ASP A 82 8.37 -18.39 2.24
C ASP A 82 9.68 -17.70 1.85
N ALA A 83 9.67 -16.86 0.81
CA ALA A 83 10.85 -16.12 0.37
C ALA A 83 11.30 -15.07 1.40
N ILE A 84 10.37 -14.37 2.05
CA ILE A 84 10.65 -13.42 3.14
C ILE A 84 11.38 -14.14 4.27
N GLU A 85 10.88 -15.29 4.72
CA GLU A 85 11.48 -16.11 5.78
C GLU A 85 12.83 -16.66 5.36
N GLN A 86 12.91 -17.33 4.21
CA GLN A 86 14.15 -17.94 3.69
C GLN A 86 15.29 -16.92 3.58
N HIS A 87 14.99 -15.72 3.15
CA HIS A 87 15.97 -14.65 2.97
C HIS A 87 16.10 -13.73 4.19
N ARG A 88 15.37 -13.98 5.28
CA ARG A 88 15.35 -13.19 6.52
C ARG A 88 15.13 -11.71 6.24
N LEU A 89 14.13 -11.41 5.42
CA LEU A 89 13.82 -10.02 5.02
C LEU A 89 12.96 -9.34 6.09
N ASP A 90 13.29 -8.09 6.41
CA ASP A 90 12.37 -7.21 7.16
C ASP A 90 11.28 -6.73 6.21
N SER A 91 10.30 -7.58 5.99
CA SER A 91 9.15 -7.35 5.12
C SER A 91 7.91 -8.06 5.65
N ASN A 92 6.75 -7.47 5.40
CA ASN A 92 5.46 -8.12 5.51
C ASN A 92 4.76 -8.12 4.13
N ILE A 93 3.54 -8.64 4.06
CA ILE A 93 2.72 -8.60 2.84
C ILE A 93 1.55 -7.64 2.99
N SER A 94 1.13 -7.07 1.85
CA SER A 94 -0.13 -6.33 1.71
C SER A 94 -0.99 -7.00 0.66
N VAL A 95 -2.29 -7.14 0.93
CA VAL A 95 -3.23 -7.87 0.07
C VAL A 95 -4.46 -7.02 -0.24
N LYS A 96 -5.03 -7.18 -1.43
CA LYS A 96 -6.30 -6.59 -1.84
C LYS A 96 -7.39 -7.67 -1.81
N LEU A 97 -8.52 -7.35 -1.24
CA LEU A 97 -9.60 -8.33 -1.12
C LEU A 97 -10.25 -8.67 -2.47
N THR A 98 -10.26 -7.75 -3.43
CA THR A 98 -10.72 -8.07 -4.80
C THR A 98 -9.82 -9.08 -5.51
N GLN A 99 -8.53 -9.12 -5.17
CA GLN A 99 -7.60 -10.12 -5.64
C GLN A 99 -7.83 -11.49 -4.99
N LEU A 100 -8.36 -11.48 -3.78
CA LEU A 100 -8.69 -12.69 -3.00
C LEU A 100 -10.14 -13.14 -3.16
N GLY A 101 -10.91 -12.51 -4.08
CA GLY A 101 -12.24 -12.96 -4.48
C GLY A 101 -13.41 -12.21 -3.87
N LEU A 102 -13.22 -10.99 -3.33
CA LEU A 102 -14.31 -10.22 -2.71
C LEU A 102 -15.47 -9.95 -3.68
N ASP A 103 -15.16 -9.73 -4.97
CA ASP A 103 -16.18 -9.49 -6.00
C ASP A 103 -16.85 -10.80 -6.51
N ILE A 104 -16.35 -11.97 -6.11
CA ILE A 104 -16.90 -13.28 -6.44
C ILE A 104 -17.81 -13.77 -5.30
N SER A 105 -17.25 -13.88 -4.10
CA SER A 105 -17.93 -14.36 -2.91
C SER A 105 -17.27 -13.83 -1.65
N TYR A 106 -18.07 -13.33 -0.71
CA TYR A 106 -17.59 -12.90 0.60
C TYR A 106 -16.90 -14.04 1.36
N ASP A 107 -17.50 -15.23 1.40
CA ASP A 107 -16.95 -16.37 2.13
C ASP A 107 -15.64 -16.87 1.50
N LEU A 108 -15.58 -16.95 0.17
CA LEU A 108 -14.33 -17.27 -0.54
C LEU A 108 -13.21 -16.30 -0.18
N CYS A 109 -13.50 -14.99 -0.21
CA CYS A 109 -12.53 -13.97 0.14
C CYS A 109 -12.06 -14.06 1.60
N TYR A 110 -13.00 -14.30 2.52
CA TYR A 110 -12.69 -14.50 3.93
C TYR A 110 -11.76 -15.70 4.13
N GLU A 111 -12.08 -16.87 3.56
CA GLU A 111 -11.26 -18.08 3.69
C GLU A 111 -9.88 -17.91 3.06
N ASN A 112 -9.80 -17.29 1.88
CA ASN A 112 -8.53 -16.99 1.22
C ASN A 112 -7.66 -16.05 2.07
N THR A 113 -8.26 -14.99 2.63
CA THR A 113 -7.55 -14.03 3.48
C THR A 113 -7.12 -14.69 4.80
N ARG A 114 -7.99 -15.50 5.39
CA ARG A 114 -7.71 -16.27 6.61
C ARG A 114 -6.51 -17.20 6.42
N ALA A 115 -6.49 -17.93 5.30
CA ALA A 115 -5.37 -18.82 4.97
C ALA A 115 -4.03 -18.08 4.87
N LEU A 116 -4.02 -16.85 4.34
CA LEU A 116 -2.80 -16.02 4.29
C LEU A 116 -2.38 -15.51 5.67
N VAL A 117 -3.33 -15.06 6.50
CA VAL A 117 -3.03 -14.61 7.87
C VAL A 117 -2.48 -15.76 8.71
N GLU A 118 -3.05 -16.96 8.57
CA GLU A 118 -2.58 -18.17 9.23
C GLU A 118 -1.17 -18.59 8.74
N ALA A 119 -0.92 -18.53 7.42
CA ALA A 119 0.40 -18.80 6.86
C ALA A 119 1.45 -17.80 7.36
N ALA A 120 1.13 -16.51 7.37
CA ALA A 120 2.00 -15.48 7.91
C ALA A 120 2.31 -15.67 9.40
N LYS A 121 1.32 -16.12 10.20
CA LYS A 121 1.51 -16.39 11.63
C LYS A 121 2.58 -17.44 11.90
N ARG A 122 2.71 -18.46 11.04
CA ARG A 122 3.75 -19.50 11.17
C ARG A 122 5.17 -18.93 11.13
N TYR A 123 5.36 -17.83 10.38
CA TYR A 123 6.63 -17.11 10.25
C TYR A 123 6.72 -15.89 11.16
N GLN A 124 5.81 -15.73 12.13
CA GLN A 124 5.70 -14.52 12.96
C GLN A 124 5.60 -13.24 12.12
N ASN A 125 5.02 -13.35 10.91
CA ASN A 125 4.87 -12.29 9.97
C ASN A 125 3.46 -11.68 10.02
N PHE A 126 3.25 -10.58 9.31
CA PHE A 126 2.07 -9.73 9.40
C PHE A 126 1.40 -9.53 8.03
N VAL A 127 0.08 -9.57 7.98
CA VAL A 127 -0.71 -9.29 6.78
C VAL A 127 -1.39 -7.93 6.90
N ARG A 128 -1.22 -7.06 5.90
CA ARG A 128 -1.94 -5.80 5.78
C ARG A 128 -3.06 -5.94 4.75
N ILE A 129 -4.30 -5.77 5.16
CA ILE A 129 -5.43 -5.66 4.23
C ILE A 129 -5.50 -4.22 3.73
N ASP A 130 -5.31 -4.04 2.42
CA ASP A 130 -5.44 -2.74 1.78
C ASP A 130 -6.92 -2.34 1.68
N MET A 131 -7.20 -1.03 1.75
CA MET A 131 -8.53 -0.49 1.52
C MET A 131 -8.67 -0.10 0.06
N GLU A 132 -9.72 -0.60 -0.57
CA GLU A 132 -10.06 -0.31 -1.95
C GLU A 132 -11.12 0.80 -2.03
N ASP A 133 -11.96 0.81 -3.05
CA ASP A 133 -12.98 1.85 -3.22
C ASP A 133 -14.16 1.74 -2.23
N SER A 134 -14.96 2.79 -2.15
CA SER A 134 -16.01 2.91 -1.12
C SER A 134 -17.08 1.80 -1.14
N PRO A 135 -17.49 1.23 -2.30
CA PRO A 135 -18.43 0.12 -2.29
C PRO A 135 -17.96 -1.14 -1.53
N ARG A 136 -16.63 -1.32 -1.42
CA ARG A 136 -16.02 -2.49 -0.77
C ARG A 136 -15.62 -2.25 0.68
N THR A 137 -15.76 -0.99 1.16
CA THR A 137 -15.28 -0.61 2.51
C THR A 137 -15.95 -1.42 3.62
N ASP A 138 -17.28 -1.61 3.57
CA ASP A 138 -18.01 -2.36 4.62
C ASP A 138 -17.57 -3.82 4.69
N SER A 139 -17.50 -4.49 3.55
CA SER A 139 -17.05 -5.90 3.48
C SER A 139 -15.59 -6.04 3.93
N THR A 140 -14.73 -5.09 3.56
CA THR A 140 -13.31 -5.08 3.99
C THR A 140 -13.19 -4.94 5.50
N LEU A 141 -13.95 -4.03 6.10
CA LEU A 141 -13.98 -3.84 7.54
C LEU A 141 -14.53 -5.07 8.28
N ASP A 142 -15.57 -5.69 7.74
CA ASP A 142 -16.16 -6.88 8.36
C ASP A 142 -15.20 -8.07 8.29
N ILE A 143 -14.62 -8.38 7.15
CA ILE A 143 -13.58 -9.43 7.01
C ILE A 143 -12.42 -9.18 7.97
N PHE A 144 -11.92 -7.94 8.03
CA PHE A 144 -10.86 -7.58 8.98
C PHE A 144 -11.28 -7.83 10.42
N LYS A 145 -12.48 -7.35 10.82
CA LYS A 145 -12.98 -7.52 12.20
C LYS A 145 -13.16 -8.99 12.59
N ARG A 146 -13.60 -9.84 11.67
CA ARG A 146 -13.68 -11.30 11.87
C ARG A 146 -12.29 -11.89 12.09
N LEU A 147 -11.35 -11.60 11.20
CA LEU A 147 -9.97 -12.09 11.30
C LEU A 147 -9.27 -11.58 12.56
N ARG A 148 -9.49 -10.32 12.97
CA ARG A 148 -8.85 -9.72 14.15
C ARG A 148 -9.29 -10.36 15.47
N ARG A 149 -10.45 -11.00 15.51
CA ARG A 149 -10.90 -11.78 16.69
C ARG A 149 -10.11 -13.08 16.87
N GLU A 150 -9.57 -13.64 15.79
CA GLU A 150 -8.84 -14.91 15.78
C GLU A 150 -7.32 -14.71 15.74
N PHE A 151 -6.86 -13.60 15.14
CA PHE A 151 -5.44 -13.35 14.84
C PHE A 151 -5.02 -11.95 15.28
N ASP A 152 -3.78 -11.86 15.79
CA ASP A 152 -3.13 -10.60 16.18
C ASP A 152 -2.21 -10.04 15.09
N ASN A 153 -1.85 -10.84 14.09
CA ASN A 153 -0.93 -10.53 13.01
C ASN A 153 -1.60 -10.02 11.72
N VAL A 154 -2.75 -9.39 11.85
CA VAL A 154 -3.47 -8.73 10.76
C VAL A 154 -3.75 -7.26 11.08
N GLY A 155 -3.66 -6.40 10.07
CA GLY A 155 -3.97 -4.98 10.14
C GLY A 155 -4.69 -4.49 8.90
N ILE A 156 -5.16 -3.25 8.94
CA ILE A 156 -6.03 -2.67 7.90
C ILE A 156 -5.55 -1.29 7.49
N VAL A 157 -5.95 -0.85 6.29
CA VAL A 157 -5.74 0.50 5.79
C VAL A 157 -7.01 1.33 5.98
N ILE A 158 -6.84 2.58 6.40
CA ILE A 158 -7.92 3.58 6.46
C ILE A 158 -7.53 4.79 5.60
N GLN A 159 -8.49 5.29 4.86
CA GLN A 159 -8.33 6.39 3.90
C GLN A 159 -8.98 7.67 4.44
N SER A 160 -8.18 8.71 4.74
CA SER A 160 -8.68 9.92 5.42
C SER A 160 -9.64 10.77 4.58
N TYR A 161 -9.76 10.51 3.28
CA TYR A 161 -10.70 11.25 2.43
C TYR A 161 -12.17 10.83 2.63
N LEU A 162 -12.46 9.64 3.20
CA LEU A 162 -13.81 9.20 3.47
C LEU A 162 -14.38 9.86 4.74
N TYR A 163 -15.62 10.33 4.70
CA TYR A 163 -16.28 10.93 5.86
C TYR A 163 -16.37 9.97 7.06
N ARG A 164 -16.52 8.67 6.79
CA ARG A 164 -16.66 7.64 7.80
C ARG A 164 -15.38 7.30 8.58
N SER A 165 -14.21 7.72 8.08
CA SER A 165 -12.90 7.27 8.56
C SER A 165 -12.66 7.51 10.03
N GLU A 166 -13.23 8.56 10.63
CA GLU A 166 -13.11 8.84 12.05
C GLU A 166 -13.79 7.75 12.88
N LYS A 167 -15.06 7.45 12.57
CA LYS A 167 -15.81 6.39 13.23
C LYS A 167 -15.14 5.02 13.07
N ASP A 168 -14.67 4.72 11.84
CA ASP A 168 -14.00 3.46 11.56
C ASP A 168 -12.70 3.33 12.40
N VAL A 169 -11.91 4.40 12.51
CA VAL A 169 -10.70 4.42 13.36
C VAL A 169 -11.04 4.17 14.82
N GLU A 170 -12.05 4.85 15.37
CA GLU A 170 -12.47 4.67 16.76
C GLU A 170 -12.88 3.23 17.09
N GLU A 171 -13.63 2.59 16.19
CA GLU A 171 -14.04 1.19 16.32
C GLU A 171 -12.83 0.23 16.25
N LEU A 172 -11.93 0.45 15.31
CA LEU A 172 -10.76 -0.37 15.09
C LEU A 172 -9.75 -0.28 16.24
N LEU A 173 -9.60 0.89 16.84
CA LEU A 173 -8.72 1.09 18.00
C LEU A 173 -9.21 0.30 19.22
N LYS A 174 -10.52 0.17 19.44
CA LYS A 174 -11.08 -0.67 20.52
C LYS A 174 -10.71 -2.15 20.36
N MET A 175 -10.40 -2.58 19.14
CA MET A 175 -9.94 -3.95 18.85
C MET A 175 -8.41 -4.10 18.88
N GLY A 176 -7.67 -3.04 19.20
CA GLY A 176 -6.21 -3.05 19.14
C GLY A 176 -5.66 -3.17 17.73
N ALA A 177 -6.38 -2.69 16.72
CA ALA A 177 -6.03 -2.84 15.32
C ALA A 177 -4.82 -1.97 14.94
N ARG A 178 -3.84 -2.55 14.24
CA ARG A 178 -2.73 -1.81 13.63
C ARG A 178 -3.20 -1.22 12.31
N ILE A 179 -3.26 0.11 12.20
CA ILE A 179 -3.82 0.83 11.06
C ILE A 179 -2.69 1.45 10.23
N ARG A 180 -2.81 1.34 8.88
CA ARG A 180 -2.09 2.19 7.92
C ARG A 180 -3.03 3.34 7.54
N LEU A 181 -2.67 4.57 7.89
CA LEU A 181 -3.41 5.76 7.47
C LEU A 181 -2.86 6.29 6.16
N CYS A 182 -3.70 6.43 5.15
CA CYS A 182 -3.39 7.12 3.89
C CYS A 182 -4.46 8.17 3.56
N LYS A 183 -4.22 9.00 2.53
CA LYS A 183 -5.21 10.02 2.11
C LYS A 183 -6.38 9.40 1.35
N GLY A 184 -6.12 8.41 0.53
CA GLY A 184 -7.03 7.80 -0.43
C GLY A 184 -6.58 8.08 -1.87
N ALA A 185 -6.83 7.11 -2.77
CA ALA A 185 -6.35 7.16 -4.15
C ALA A 185 -7.45 6.99 -5.21
N TYR A 186 -8.60 6.44 -4.82
CA TYR A 186 -9.71 6.20 -5.73
C TYR A 186 -10.50 7.48 -6.01
N LYS A 187 -11.25 7.48 -7.13
CA LYS A 187 -12.16 8.57 -7.46
C LYS A 187 -13.51 8.28 -6.81
N GLU A 188 -13.71 8.86 -5.65
CA GLU A 188 -14.95 8.70 -4.89
C GLU A 188 -15.93 9.85 -5.18
N PRO A 189 -17.24 9.60 -5.07
CA PRO A 189 -18.25 10.66 -5.17
C PRO A 189 -18.22 11.55 -3.91
N GLU A 190 -18.63 12.81 -4.08
CA GLU A 190 -18.70 13.80 -2.98
C GLU A 190 -19.68 13.42 -1.86
N SER A 191 -20.58 12.45 -2.12
CA SER A 191 -21.49 11.91 -1.10
C SER A 191 -20.80 11.07 -0.03
N VAL A 192 -19.60 10.55 -0.30
CA VAL A 192 -18.86 9.66 0.63
C VAL A 192 -17.48 10.17 0.99
N ALA A 193 -16.91 11.10 0.22
CA ALA A 193 -15.53 11.58 0.41
C ALA A 193 -15.43 13.11 0.34
N PHE A 194 -14.46 13.67 1.04
CA PHE A 194 -14.14 15.09 1.00
C PHE A 194 -13.66 15.48 -0.40
N PRO A 195 -14.34 16.46 -1.08
CA PRO A 195 -13.97 16.87 -2.44
C PRO A 195 -12.71 17.75 -2.45
N ARG A 196 -12.45 18.49 -1.38
CA ARG A 196 -11.33 19.43 -1.33
C ARG A 196 -10.12 18.78 -0.65
N LYS A 197 -8.97 18.90 -1.30
CA LYS A 197 -7.70 18.41 -0.75
C LYS A 197 -7.40 18.95 0.66
N ALA A 198 -7.77 20.19 0.95
CA ALA A 198 -7.53 20.78 2.27
C ALA A 198 -8.29 20.05 3.38
N ASP A 199 -9.52 19.60 3.12
CA ASP A 199 -10.32 18.85 4.10
C ASP A 199 -9.76 17.44 4.30
N VAL A 200 -9.31 16.79 3.22
CA VAL A 200 -8.61 15.50 3.29
C VAL A 200 -7.33 15.62 4.13
N ASP A 201 -6.54 16.67 3.91
CA ASP A 201 -5.31 16.94 4.64
C ASP A 201 -5.61 17.22 6.14
N ALA A 202 -6.64 18.00 6.43
CA ALA A 202 -7.07 18.27 7.81
C ALA A 202 -7.54 17.01 8.53
N ASN A 203 -8.35 16.17 7.86
CA ASN A 203 -8.80 14.91 8.43
C ASN A 203 -7.63 13.91 8.60
N TYR A 204 -6.68 13.88 7.65
CA TYR A 204 -5.46 13.07 7.82
C TYR A 204 -4.70 13.46 9.11
N VAL A 205 -4.49 14.75 9.34
CA VAL A 205 -3.80 15.23 10.56
C VAL A 205 -4.60 14.91 11.81
N LYS A 206 -5.93 15.05 11.77
CA LYS A 206 -6.80 14.69 12.89
C LYS A 206 -6.66 13.20 13.25
N LEU A 207 -6.82 12.30 12.27
CA LEU A 207 -6.74 10.86 12.46
C LEU A 207 -5.33 10.42 12.87
N MET A 208 -4.29 11.02 12.27
CA MET A 208 -2.89 10.79 12.64
C MET A 208 -2.65 11.04 14.14
N LYS A 209 -3.17 12.14 14.68
CA LYS A 209 -3.03 12.47 16.12
C LYS A 209 -3.71 11.41 17.00
N VAL A 210 -4.91 10.98 16.64
CA VAL A 210 -5.65 9.91 17.33
C VAL A 210 -4.84 8.62 17.33
N LEU A 211 -4.30 8.22 16.17
CA LEU A 211 -3.50 7.00 16.03
C LEU A 211 -2.21 7.07 16.85
N LEU A 212 -1.47 8.16 16.77
CA LEU A 212 -0.21 8.33 17.51
C LEU A 212 -0.41 8.34 19.03
N SER A 213 -1.57 8.79 19.52
CA SER A 213 -1.91 8.80 20.94
C SER A 213 -2.46 7.47 21.47
N SER A 214 -2.75 6.50 20.62
CA SER A 214 -3.42 5.24 20.97
C SER A 214 -2.53 4.25 21.73
N GLY A 215 -1.21 4.41 21.64
CA GLY A 215 -0.23 3.42 22.13
C GLY A 215 -0.10 2.18 21.26
N ILE A 216 -0.83 2.08 20.15
CA ILE A 216 -0.77 0.98 19.18
C ILE A 216 0.19 1.36 18.04
N TYR A 217 0.92 0.38 17.50
CA TYR A 217 1.84 0.60 16.38
C TYR A 217 1.08 0.83 15.06
N HIS A 218 1.23 2.01 14.47
CA HIS A 218 0.55 2.40 13.24
C HIS A 218 1.53 2.80 12.12
N GLY A 219 1.06 2.77 10.86
CA GLY A 219 1.77 3.27 9.70
C GLY A 219 1.16 4.58 9.18
N LEU A 220 1.98 5.61 8.99
CA LEU A 220 1.59 6.88 8.38
C LEU A 220 2.04 6.91 6.92
N ALA A 221 1.12 6.54 6.02
CA ALA A 221 1.41 6.40 4.59
C ALA A 221 1.24 7.74 3.85
N THR A 222 2.34 8.40 3.57
CA THR A 222 2.33 9.71 2.88
C THR A 222 3.69 10.07 2.28
N HIS A 223 3.66 10.78 1.13
CA HIS A 223 4.82 11.44 0.53
C HIS A 223 4.77 12.97 0.73
N ASP A 224 3.76 13.47 1.45
CA ASP A 224 3.51 14.89 1.66
C ASP A 224 4.31 15.40 2.86
N GLU A 225 5.30 16.26 2.60
CA GLU A 225 6.17 16.81 3.66
C GLU A 225 5.40 17.61 4.72
N LYS A 226 4.22 18.17 4.37
CA LYS A 226 3.37 18.86 5.36
C LYS A 226 2.79 17.87 6.37
N MET A 227 2.35 16.70 5.90
CA MET A 227 1.83 15.64 6.79
C MET A 227 2.94 15.07 7.67
N ILE A 228 4.13 14.86 7.10
CA ILE A 228 5.30 14.39 7.84
C ILE A 228 5.73 15.43 8.89
N ALA A 229 5.77 16.72 8.54
CA ALA A 229 6.10 17.79 9.49
C ALA A 229 5.09 17.86 10.63
N ALA A 230 3.78 17.76 10.33
CA ALA A 230 2.74 17.73 11.35
C ALA A 230 2.88 16.51 12.29
N ALA A 231 3.21 15.33 11.75
CA ALA A 231 3.45 14.14 12.56
C ALA A 231 4.68 14.32 13.47
N LYS A 232 5.80 14.80 12.92
CA LYS A 232 7.04 15.05 13.68
C LYS A 232 6.83 16.06 14.81
N GLN A 233 6.10 17.15 14.52
CA GLN A 233 5.76 18.15 15.50
C GLN A 233 4.92 17.55 16.64
N TYR A 234 3.86 16.83 16.31
CA TYR A 234 2.97 16.20 17.29
C TYR A 234 3.71 15.17 18.17
N VAL A 235 4.56 14.36 17.56
CA VAL A 235 5.41 13.37 18.25
C VAL A 235 6.36 14.06 19.25
N ALA A 236 6.98 15.18 18.87
CA ALA A 236 7.87 15.93 19.73
C ALA A 236 7.12 16.60 20.90
N GLU A 237 5.99 17.27 20.63
CA GLU A 237 5.17 17.96 21.64
C GLU A 237 4.59 16.99 22.68
N ASN A 238 4.27 15.76 22.29
CA ASN A 238 3.65 14.75 23.17
C ASN A 238 4.63 13.68 23.65
N GLN A 239 5.93 13.83 23.41
CA GLN A 239 6.99 12.91 23.83
C GLN A 239 6.75 11.46 23.39
N ILE A 240 6.14 11.27 22.20
CA ILE A 240 5.86 9.96 21.63
C ILE A 240 7.15 9.36 21.09
N SER A 241 7.44 8.09 21.39
CA SER A 241 8.61 7.39 20.87
C SER A 241 8.56 7.29 19.35
N ARG A 242 9.69 7.59 18.68
CA ARG A 242 9.83 7.43 17.24
C ARG A 242 9.73 5.99 16.76
N ASP A 243 9.91 5.02 17.67
CA ASP A 243 9.78 3.58 17.42
C ASP A 243 8.35 3.06 17.55
N SER A 244 7.40 3.86 18.06
CA SER A 244 6.02 3.44 18.27
C SER A 244 5.14 3.51 17.02
N PHE A 245 5.67 4.02 15.90
CA PHE A 245 5.01 4.11 14.62
C PHE A 245 6.02 4.07 13.47
N GLU A 246 5.56 4.02 12.24
CA GLU A 246 6.42 4.11 11.06
C GLU A 246 5.84 5.05 10.00
N PHE A 247 6.70 5.74 9.26
CA PHE A 247 6.30 6.35 8.00
C PHE A 247 6.31 5.32 6.89
N GLN A 248 5.38 5.45 5.93
CA GLN A 248 5.28 4.55 4.80
C GLN A 248 5.26 5.31 3.48
N MET A 249 6.00 4.82 2.50
CA MET A 249 6.08 5.40 1.15
C MET A 249 6.08 4.31 0.09
N LEU A 250 5.75 4.69 -1.14
CA LEU A 250 5.79 3.78 -2.28
C LEU A 250 7.23 3.62 -2.80
N PHE A 251 7.51 2.46 -3.36
CA PHE A 251 8.78 2.12 -3.99
C PHE A 251 9.13 3.14 -5.09
N GLY A 252 10.38 3.57 -5.10
CA GLY A 252 10.91 4.51 -6.10
C GLY A 252 10.46 5.96 -5.98
N ILE A 253 9.57 6.29 -5.03
CA ILE A 253 9.07 7.64 -4.82
C ILE A 253 9.74 8.28 -3.60
N ARG A 254 10.35 9.47 -3.78
CA ARG A 254 10.99 10.24 -2.72
C ARG A 254 12.02 9.45 -1.91
N ARG A 255 12.92 8.73 -2.58
CA ARG A 255 14.03 7.99 -1.94
C ARG A 255 14.87 8.89 -1.03
N ASP A 256 15.06 10.15 -1.43
CA ASP A 256 15.70 11.20 -0.64
C ASP A 256 15.05 11.38 0.74
N LEU A 257 13.72 11.42 0.76
CA LEU A 257 12.94 11.62 1.96
C LEU A 257 12.89 10.36 2.83
N GLN A 258 12.83 9.17 2.22
CA GLN A 258 12.91 7.89 2.92
C GLN A 258 14.21 7.79 3.72
N GLU A 259 15.35 8.02 3.06
CA GLU A 259 16.68 7.94 3.69
C GLU A 259 16.88 9.05 4.74
N ARG A 260 16.31 10.25 4.52
CA ARG A 260 16.34 11.33 5.51
C ARG A 260 15.59 10.96 6.79
N LEU A 261 14.39 10.37 6.68
CA LEU A 261 13.60 9.94 7.84
C LEU A 261 14.31 8.86 8.67
N VAL A 262 14.97 7.90 8.00
CA VAL A 262 15.79 6.90 8.69
C VAL A 262 16.94 7.55 9.43
N LYS A 263 17.67 8.49 8.79
CA LYS A 263 18.78 9.24 9.44
C LYS A 263 18.31 10.06 10.63
N GLU A 264 17.06 10.54 10.61
CA GLU A 264 16.44 11.26 11.72
C GLU A 264 15.94 10.33 12.85
N GLY A 265 16.13 9.00 12.71
CA GLY A 265 15.75 7.99 13.70
C GLY A 265 14.28 7.59 13.67
N TYR A 266 13.56 7.83 12.58
CA TYR A 266 12.19 7.32 12.38
C TYR A 266 12.21 5.97 11.70
N ARG A 267 11.27 5.10 12.04
CA ARG A 267 11.02 3.89 11.27
C ARG A 267 10.42 4.23 9.92
N MET A 268 10.93 3.59 8.89
CA MET A 268 10.48 3.78 7.51
C MET A 268 10.17 2.44 6.87
N ARG A 269 9.00 2.31 6.23
CA ARG A 269 8.60 1.15 5.45
C ARG A 269 8.29 1.55 4.02
N VAL A 270 8.73 0.75 3.06
CA VAL A 270 8.46 0.97 1.64
C VAL A 270 7.54 -0.13 1.12
N TYR A 271 6.47 0.29 0.46
CA TYR A 271 5.54 -0.58 -0.25
C TYR A 271 6.16 -0.98 -1.59
N VAL A 272 6.48 -2.26 -1.74
CA VAL A 272 7.21 -2.82 -2.88
C VAL A 272 6.27 -3.67 -3.72
N PRO A 273 5.73 -3.12 -4.82
CA PRO A 273 4.91 -3.88 -5.75
C PRO A 273 5.80 -4.68 -6.71
N TYR A 274 5.36 -5.89 -7.06
CA TYR A 274 5.94 -6.72 -8.11
C TYR A 274 4.85 -7.52 -8.83
N GLY A 275 5.16 -8.14 -9.97
CA GLY A 275 4.25 -9.02 -10.70
C GLY A 275 3.91 -8.53 -12.10
N GLN A 276 3.31 -9.41 -12.90
CA GLN A 276 3.05 -9.17 -14.32
C GLN A 276 1.95 -8.13 -14.61
N SER A 277 1.06 -7.90 -13.64
CA SER A 277 -0.03 -6.90 -13.73
C SER A 277 0.42 -5.47 -13.38
N TRP A 278 1.69 -5.15 -13.63
CA TRP A 278 2.30 -3.87 -13.24
C TRP A 278 1.76 -2.64 -14.00
N TYR A 279 1.23 -2.82 -15.21
CA TYR A 279 0.90 -1.70 -16.09
C TYR A 279 -0.18 -0.76 -15.53
N PRO A 280 -1.35 -1.22 -15.03
CA PRO A 280 -2.35 -0.35 -14.39
C PRO A 280 -1.79 0.40 -13.18
N TYR A 281 -1.00 -0.27 -12.35
CA TYR A 281 -0.33 0.34 -11.20
C TYR A 281 0.62 1.46 -11.63
N PHE A 282 1.47 1.20 -12.62
CA PHE A 282 2.42 2.18 -13.16
C PHE A 282 1.70 3.41 -13.71
N MET A 283 0.63 3.23 -14.47
CA MET A 283 -0.15 4.33 -15.05
C MET A 283 -0.83 5.19 -13.97
N ARG A 284 -1.29 4.60 -12.87
CA ARG A 284 -1.78 5.36 -11.72
C ARG A 284 -0.68 6.23 -11.10
N ARG A 285 0.54 5.70 -10.96
CA ARG A 285 1.70 6.49 -10.46
C ARG A 285 2.07 7.65 -11.37
N LEU A 286 1.95 7.49 -12.69
CA LEU A 286 2.13 8.57 -13.64
C LEU A 286 1.04 9.65 -13.50
N ALA A 287 -0.22 9.23 -13.32
CA ALA A 287 -1.36 10.13 -13.24
C ALA A 287 -1.36 10.99 -11.96
N GLU A 288 -0.71 10.55 -10.89
CA GLU A 288 -0.66 11.26 -9.61
C GLU A 288 0.25 12.50 -9.62
N ARG A 289 1.29 12.52 -10.47
CA ARG A 289 2.26 13.62 -10.54
C ARG A 289 2.68 13.92 -11.97
N PRO A 290 2.43 15.12 -12.49
CA PRO A 290 2.88 15.53 -13.83
C PRO A 290 4.40 15.41 -14.03
N ALA A 291 5.19 15.58 -12.96
CA ALA A 291 6.64 15.40 -12.99
C ALA A 291 7.05 13.95 -13.35
N ASN A 292 6.26 12.96 -12.96
CA ASN A 292 6.52 11.57 -13.34
C ASN A 292 6.30 11.36 -14.86
N VAL A 293 5.28 11.98 -15.42
CA VAL A 293 5.02 11.94 -16.88
C VAL A 293 6.17 12.56 -17.66
N TRP A 294 6.63 13.74 -17.21
CA TRP A 294 7.78 14.41 -17.83
C TRP A 294 9.06 13.58 -17.75
N PHE A 295 9.30 12.95 -16.60
CA PHE A 295 10.44 12.05 -16.42
C PHE A 295 10.40 10.88 -17.40
N VAL A 296 9.25 10.24 -17.59
CA VAL A 296 9.06 9.14 -18.56
C VAL A 296 9.33 9.63 -19.99
N LEU A 297 8.67 10.72 -20.40
CA LEU A 297 8.83 11.28 -21.75
C LEU A 297 10.29 11.66 -22.05
N LYS A 298 10.96 12.31 -21.09
CA LYS A 298 12.38 12.68 -21.24
C LYS A 298 13.30 11.47 -21.41
N ASN A 299 13.03 10.37 -20.71
CA ASN A 299 13.84 9.15 -20.83
C ASN A 299 13.53 8.38 -22.11
N MET A 300 12.27 8.39 -22.59
CA MET A 300 11.91 7.81 -23.89
C MET A 300 12.55 8.53 -25.10
N MET A 301 12.77 9.86 -24.97
CA MET A 301 13.42 10.66 -26.04
C MET A 301 14.96 10.55 -26.02
N ARG A 302 15.56 9.94 -25.00
CA ARG A 302 17.02 9.79 -24.84
C ARG A 302 17.56 8.39 -25.13
N GLY A 303 16.69 7.43 -25.38
CA GLY A 303 17.00 6.06 -25.84
C GLY A 303 16.54 5.85 -27.25
#